data_8f9b465eeefba89e6a64243642f4f6fe
#
_entry.id   8f9b465eeefba89e6a64243642f4f6fe
#
_cell.length_a   1.000
_cell.length_b   1.000
_cell.length_c   1.000
_cell.angle_alpha   90.00
_cell.angle_beta   90.00
_cell.angle_gamma   90.00
#
_symmetry.space_group_name_H-M   'P 1'
#
loop_
_entity.id
_entity.type
_entity.pdbx_description
1 polymer ?
#
loop_
_entity_poly.entity_id
_entity_poly.type
_entity_poly.pdbx_seq_one_letter_code
_entity_poly.pdbx_strand_id
1 'polypeptide(L)'
;MVTLGWLGSALIFYTLSTLIDRARPPTMIWIIVSIPGFPSGHAVASVTFYSLLAYLVFPKMPSAFWKTVLVAAAVLMIGFIGFSRIFTGGHYLTDILAGYAVGIAWSGTIYTLI
;
A
#
# COMPACT_ATOMS: atom_id res chain seq x y z
N MET A 1 5.59 -0.28 16.10
CA MET A 1 6.09 -0.97 14.90
C MET A 1 5.25 -0.68 13.67
N VAL A 2 3.96 -1.03 13.68
CA VAL A 2 3.05 -0.71 12.55
C VAL A 2 3.01 0.78 12.27
N THR A 3 2.92 1.61 13.30
CA THR A 3 2.91 3.07 13.16
C THR A 3 4.21 3.60 12.53
N LEU A 4 5.37 3.13 12.99
CA LEU A 4 6.66 3.52 12.43
C LEU A 4 6.83 3.04 11.00
N GLY A 5 6.36 1.82 10.70
CA GLY A 5 6.34 1.30 9.34
C GLY A 5 5.47 2.14 8.42
N TRP A 6 4.31 2.53 8.89
CA TRP A 6 3.40 3.37 8.13
C TRP A 6 3.96 4.78 7.89
N LEU A 7 4.54 5.41 8.91
CA LEU A 7 5.20 6.72 8.76
C LEU A 7 6.37 6.67 7.78
N GLY A 8 7.18 5.61 7.83
CA GLY A 8 8.25 5.39 6.86
C GLY A 8 7.75 5.21 5.44
N SER A 9 6.64 4.49 5.26
CA SER A 9 6.01 4.34 3.94
C SER A 9 5.49 5.66 3.39
N ALA A 10 4.96 6.53 4.23
CA ALA A 10 4.51 7.86 3.85
C ALA A 10 5.70 8.72 3.37
N LEU A 11 6.81 8.68 4.09
CA LEU A 11 8.02 9.40 3.69
C LEU A 11 8.55 8.92 2.34
N ILE A 12 8.62 7.61 2.12
CA ILE A 12 9.04 7.02 0.85
C ILE A 12 8.09 7.44 -0.26
N PHE A 13 6.78 7.36 -0.02
CA PHE A 13 5.77 7.78 -0.97
C PHE A 13 5.95 9.23 -1.40
N TYR A 14 6.04 10.16 -0.45
CA TYR A 14 6.21 11.58 -0.76
C TYR A 14 7.50 11.86 -1.53
N THR A 15 8.60 11.21 -1.14
CA THR A 15 9.88 11.35 -1.83
C THR A 15 9.78 10.88 -3.29
N LEU A 16 9.24 9.69 -3.53
CA LEU A 16 9.10 9.14 -4.88
C LEU A 16 8.11 9.94 -5.72
N SER A 17 6.99 10.36 -5.14
CA SER A 17 5.98 11.12 -5.89
C SER A 17 6.49 12.47 -6.34
N THR A 18 7.27 13.16 -5.51
CA THR A 18 7.88 14.44 -5.89
C THR A 18 9.00 14.28 -6.91
N LEU A 19 9.78 13.20 -6.84
CA LEU A 19 10.87 12.95 -7.79
C LEU A 19 10.35 12.53 -9.17
N ILE A 20 9.29 11.74 -9.24
CA ILE A 20 8.75 11.21 -10.49
C ILE A 20 7.75 12.18 -11.11
N ASP A 21 6.98 12.87 -10.29
CA ASP A 21 6.04 13.92 -10.67
C ASP A 21 5.09 13.53 -11.82
N ARG A 22 4.47 12.35 -11.71
CA ARG A 22 3.54 11.87 -12.73
C ARG A 22 2.15 12.47 -12.54
N ALA A 23 1.57 13.01 -13.63
CA ALA A 23 0.21 13.53 -13.63
C ALA A 23 -0.83 12.42 -13.36
N ARG A 24 -1.93 12.76 -12.68
CA ARG A 24 -3.06 11.87 -12.48
C ARG A 24 -3.89 11.72 -13.75
N PRO A 25 -4.74 10.65 -13.87
CA PRO A 25 -5.64 10.51 -14.99
C PRO A 25 -6.58 11.73 -15.14
N PRO A 26 -6.86 12.17 -16.38
CA PRO A 26 -7.71 13.35 -16.62
C PRO A 26 -9.20 13.13 -16.29
N THR A 27 -9.61 11.88 -16.04
CA THR A 27 -10.97 11.52 -15.64
C THR A 27 -11.34 11.94 -14.22
N MET A 28 -10.38 12.42 -13.44
CA MET A 28 -10.58 12.88 -12.06
C MET A 28 -11.03 14.33 -12.05
N ILE A 29 -12.32 14.57 -12.36
CA ILE A 29 -12.88 15.90 -12.59
C ILE A 29 -13.34 16.65 -11.33
N TRP A 30 -13.48 15.96 -10.22
CA TRP A 30 -14.12 16.51 -9.02
C TRP A 30 -13.14 16.83 -7.89
N ILE A 31 -11.85 16.51 -8.06
CA ILE A 31 -10.83 16.79 -7.07
C ILE A 31 -9.62 17.45 -7.75
N ILE A 32 -9.27 18.64 -7.31
CA ILE A 32 -7.99 19.26 -7.64
C ILE A 32 -6.97 18.72 -6.64
N VAL A 33 -6.13 17.80 -7.10
CA VAL A 33 -5.09 17.20 -6.26
C VAL A 33 -3.74 17.73 -6.71
N SER A 34 -3.03 18.38 -5.80
CA SER A 34 -1.69 18.91 -6.04
C SER A 34 -0.58 17.87 -5.94
N ILE A 35 -0.88 16.70 -5.34
CA ILE A 35 0.09 15.62 -5.16
C ILE A 35 0.14 14.75 -6.43
N PRO A 36 1.34 14.47 -6.99
CA PRO A 36 1.49 13.59 -8.14
C PRO A 36 0.90 12.20 -7.93
N GLY A 37 0.48 11.54 -9.02
CA GLY A 37 -0.25 10.28 -8.95
C GLY A 37 0.59 9.03 -8.78
N PHE A 38 1.90 9.08 -9.01
CA PHE A 38 2.77 7.91 -9.00
C PHE A 38 3.82 8.00 -7.88
N PRO A 39 4.05 6.95 -7.09
CA PRO A 39 3.19 5.77 -6.96
C PRO A 39 1.89 6.09 -6.22
N SER A 40 0.95 5.13 -6.14
CA SER A 40 -0.25 5.31 -5.35
C SER A 40 0.06 5.22 -3.85
N GLY A 41 -0.19 6.31 -3.12
CA GLY A 41 0.02 6.34 -1.66
C GLY A 41 -0.87 5.35 -0.92
N HIS A 42 -2.12 5.15 -1.37
CA HIS A 42 -3.02 4.15 -0.80
C HIS A 42 -2.51 2.73 -1.02
N ALA A 43 -1.91 2.44 -2.18
CA ALA A 43 -1.33 1.14 -2.46
C ALA A 43 -0.11 0.87 -1.56
N VAL A 44 0.80 1.83 -1.44
CA VAL A 44 1.96 1.71 -0.54
C VAL A 44 1.51 1.51 0.90
N ALA A 45 0.62 2.36 1.38
CA ALA A 45 0.14 2.32 2.77
C ALA A 45 -0.62 1.03 3.08
N SER A 46 -1.47 0.54 2.16
CA SER A 46 -2.25 -0.68 2.37
C SER A 46 -1.35 -1.91 2.52
N VAL A 47 -0.36 -2.06 1.63
CA VAL A 47 0.61 -3.16 1.73
C VAL A 47 1.38 -3.08 3.04
N THR A 48 1.91 -1.91 3.37
CA THR A 48 2.70 -1.73 4.59
C THR A 48 1.87 -2.05 5.84
N PHE A 49 0.68 -1.47 5.93
CA PHE A 49 -0.17 -1.63 7.12
C PHE A 49 -0.64 -3.08 7.28
N TYR A 50 -1.28 -3.65 6.26
CA TYR A 50 -1.89 -4.97 6.38
C TYR A 50 -0.86 -6.09 6.46
N SER A 51 0.29 -5.97 5.79
CA SER A 51 1.34 -6.99 5.90
C SER A 51 2.00 -6.97 7.28
N LEU A 52 2.29 -5.80 7.83
CA LEU A 52 2.84 -5.69 9.18
C LEU A 52 1.84 -6.15 10.24
N LEU A 53 0.58 -5.79 10.09
CA LEU A 53 -0.48 -6.27 10.99
C LEU A 53 -0.60 -7.79 10.95
N ALA A 54 -0.64 -8.36 9.75
CA ALA A 54 -0.68 -9.82 9.56
C ALA A 54 0.55 -10.48 10.17
N TYR A 55 1.74 -9.93 9.95
CA TYR A 55 2.98 -10.43 10.53
C TYR A 55 2.92 -10.52 12.07
N LEU A 56 2.40 -9.50 12.72
CA LEU A 56 2.29 -9.46 14.19
C LEU A 56 1.22 -10.40 14.74
N VAL A 57 0.15 -10.63 13.99
CA VAL A 57 -0.99 -11.46 14.42
C VAL A 57 -0.78 -12.92 14.07
N PHE A 58 -0.04 -13.22 13.01
CA PHE A 58 0.16 -14.56 12.48
C PHE A 58 0.62 -15.60 13.53
N PRO A 59 1.60 -15.30 14.41
CA PRO A 59 2.03 -16.24 15.43
C PRO A 59 0.95 -16.57 16.47
N LYS A 60 -0.04 -15.68 16.62
CA LYS A 60 -1.14 -15.81 17.59
C LYS A 60 -2.31 -16.62 17.06
N MET A 61 -2.30 -16.98 15.78
CA MET A 61 -3.39 -17.74 15.17
C MET A 61 -3.38 -19.18 15.65
N PRO A 62 -4.55 -19.74 16.03
CA PRO A 62 -4.62 -21.04 16.70
C PRO A 62 -4.35 -22.23 15.76
N SER A 63 -4.49 -22.07 14.45
CA SER A 63 -4.31 -23.17 13.49
C SER A 63 -3.86 -22.68 12.13
N ALA A 64 -3.41 -23.60 11.28
CA ALA A 64 -3.06 -23.33 9.89
C ALA A 64 -4.24 -22.73 9.10
N PHE A 65 -5.45 -23.18 9.39
CA PHE A 65 -6.67 -22.62 8.78
C PHE A 65 -6.79 -21.12 9.05
N TRP A 66 -6.69 -20.70 10.30
CA TRP A 66 -6.80 -19.29 10.67
C TRP A 66 -5.64 -18.44 10.18
N LYS A 67 -4.44 -19.02 10.09
CA LYS A 67 -3.29 -18.36 9.45
C LYS A 67 -3.56 -18.07 7.98
N THR A 68 -4.13 -19.04 7.26
CA THR A 68 -4.52 -18.88 5.86
C THR A 68 -5.61 -17.83 5.71
N VAL A 69 -6.63 -17.83 6.58
CA VAL A 69 -7.69 -16.82 6.58
C VAL A 69 -7.13 -15.42 6.80
N LEU A 70 -6.20 -15.26 7.74
CA LEU A 70 -5.56 -13.98 8.03
C LEU A 70 -4.82 -13.43 6.79
N VAL A 71 -4.00 -14.26 6.17
CA VAL A 71 -3.23 -13.86 4.99
C VAL A 71 -4.16 -13.54 3.81
N ALA A 72 -5.16 -14.38 3.58
CA ALA A 72 -6.15 -14.17 2.51
C ALA A 72 -6.91 -12.85 2.72
N ALA A 73 -7.33 -12.56 3.95
CA ALA A 73 -8.02 -11.30 4.28
C ALA A 73 -7.12 -10.09 4.01
N ALA A 74 -5.84 -10.15 4.39
CA ALA A 74 -4.89 -9.06 4.14
C ALA A 74 -4.69 -8.84 2.63
N VAL A 75 -4.50 -9.90 1.85
CA VAL A 75 -4.33 -9.81 0.39
C VAL A 75 -5.60 -9.24 -0.27
N LEU A 76 -6.77 -9.70 0.14
CA LEU A 76 -8.04 -9.20 -0.41
C LEU A 76 -8.24 -7.71 -0.09
N MET A 77 -7.91 -7.27 1.11
CA MET A 77 -8.02 -5.84 1.47
C MET A 77 -7.06 -4.99 0.65
N ILE A 78 -5.83 -5.43 0.49
CA ILE A 78 -4.83 -4.73 -0.33
C ILE A 78 -5.30 -4.63 -1.78
N GLY A 79 -5.77 -5.73 -2.35
CA GLY A 79 -6.30 -5.77 -3.72
C GLY A 79 -7.53 -4.88 -3.90
N PHE A 80 -8.45 -4.92 -2.96
CA PHE A 80 -9.66 -4.10 -2.97
C PHE A 80 -9.34 -2.60 -2.91
N ILE A 81 -8.42 -2.20 -2.04
CA ILE A 81 -8.00 -0.80 -1.93
C ILE A 81 -7.36 -0.32 -3.23
N GLY A 82 -6.47 -1.11 -3.83
CA GLY A 82 -5.86 -0.78 -5.12
C GLY A 82 -6.88 -0.66 -6.23
N PHE A 83 -7.80 -1.61 -6.34
CA PHE A 83 -8.87 -1.59 -7.31
C PHE A 83 -9.76 -0.35 -7.15
N SER A 84 -10.10 0.02 -5.92
CA SER A 84 -10.93 1.20 -5.64
C SER A 84 -10.28 2.49 -6.16
N ARG A 85 -8.96 2.58 -6.15
CA ARG A 85 -8.23 3.76 -6.67
C ARG A 85 -8.32 3.86 -8.19
N ILE A 86 -8.30 2.73 -8.88
CA ILE A 86 -8.51 2.68 -10.34
C ILE A 86 -9.97 2.99 -10.68
N PHE A 87 -10.90 2.37 -9.96
CA PHE A 87 -12.33 2.54 -10.17
C PHE A 87 -12.78 4.00 -10.01
N THR A 88 -12.22 4.73 -9.04
CA THR A 88 -12.51 6.16 -8.83
C THR A 88 -11.82 7.07 -9.85
N GLY A 89 -10.97 6.54 -10.73
CA GLY A 89 -10.27 7.30 -11.77
C GLY A 89 -9.10 8.13 -11.27
N GLY A 90 -8.69 7.95 -10.00
CA GLY A 90 -7.60 8.73 -9.39
C GLY A 90 -6.19 8.27 -9.75
N HIS A 91 -6.05 7.04 -10.24
CA HIS A 91 -4.75 6.43 -10.53
C HIS A 91 -4.79 5.54 -11.79
N TYR A 92 -3.63 5.42 -12.43
CA TYR A 92 -3.37 4.40 -13.43
C TYR A 92 -3.04 3.06 -12.75
N LEU A 93 -3.23 1.96 -13.48
CA LEU A 93 -2.86 0.62 -12.98
C LEU A 93 -1.37 0.55 -12.58
N THR A 94 -0.49 1.19 -13.34
CA THR A 94 0.94 1.25 -13.04
C THR A 94 1.24 1.99 -11.74
N ASP A 95 0.43 2.97 -11.33
CA ASP A 95 0.55 3.65 -10.03
C ASP A 95 0.31 2.66 -8.89
N ILE A 96 -0.68 1.79 -9.04
CA ILE A 96 -1.05 0.78 -8.05
C ILE A 96 0.03 -0.31 -7.95
N LEU A 97 0.47 -0.82 -9.10
CA LEU A 97 1.51 -1.86 -9.15
C LEU A 97 2.84 -1.35 -8.56
N ALA A 98 3.22 -0.12 -8.88
CA ALA A 98 4.39 0.51 -8.30
C ALA A 98 4.24 0.72 -6.79
N GLY A 99 3.07 1.14 -6.34
CA GLY A 99 2.76 1.28 -4.91
C GLY A 99 2.88 -0.04 -4.17
N TYR A 100 2.38 -1.12 -4.74
CA TYR A 100 2.52 -2.47 -4.17
C TYR A 100 4.00 -2.88 -4.10
N ALA A 101 4.77 -2.66 -5.15
CA ALA A 101 6.19 -2.99 -5.16
C ALA A 101 6.97 -2.22 -4.08
N VAL A 102 6.72 -0.93 -3.95
CA VAL A 102 7.32 -0.07 -2.91
C VAL A 102 6.92 -0.55 -1.52
N GLY A 103 5.64 -0.83 -1.31
CA GLY A 103 5.12 -1.31 -0.04
C GLY A 103 5.73 -2.65 0.37
N ILE A 104 5.87 -3.59 -0.57
CA ILE A 104 6.51 -4.90 -0.34
C ILE A 104 7.97 -4.72 0.03
N ALA A 105 8.72 -3.92 -0.71
CA ALA A 105 10.13 -3.66 -0.44
C ALA A 105 10.33 -3.03 0.93
N TRP A 106 9.52 -2.04 1.28
CA TRP A 106 9.59 -1.38 2.58
C TRP A 106 9.22 -2.32 3.72
N SER A 107 8.11 -3.06 3.60
CA SER A 107 7.71 -4.04 4.61
C SER A 107 8.78 -5.11 4.80
N GLY A 108 9.35 -5.62 3.71
CA GLY A 108 10.47 -6.57 3.77
C GLY A 108 11.68 -6.02 4.52
N THR A 109 12.01 -4.75 4.31
CA THR A 109 13.08 -4.07 5.05
C THR A 109 12.77 -4.03 6.54
N ILE A 110 11.54 -3.69 6.92
CA ILE A 110 11.13 -3.68 8.34
C ILE A 110 11.25 -5.07 8.96
N TYR A 111 10.83 -6.13 8.25
CA TYR A 111 10.89 -7.51 8.77
C TYR A 111 12.33 -7.94 9.08
N THR A 112 13.32 -7.44 8.34
CA THR A 112 14.72 -7.75 8.63
C THR A 112 15.27 -6.99 9.85
N LEU A 113 14.61 -5.90 10.26
CA LEU A 113 15.03 -5.06 11.40
C LEU A 113 14.37 -5.46 12.72
N ILE A 114 13.40 -6.32 12.68
CA ILE A 114 12.68 -6.88 13.81
C ILE A 114 13.03 -8.36 13.92
#